data_59bdd2b2028d71411794c35d35269f86
#
_entry.id   59bdd2b2028d71411794c35d35269f86
#
_cell.length_a   1.000
_cell.length_b   1.000
_cell.length_c   1.000
_cell.angle_alpha   90.00
_cell.angle_beta   90.00
_cell.angle_gamma   90.00
#
_symmetry.space_group_name_H-M   'P 1'
#
loop_
_entity.id
_entity.type
_entity.pdbx_description
1 polymer ?
#
loop_
_entity_poly.entity_id
_entity_poly.type
_entity_poly.pdbx_seq_one_letter_code
_entity_poly.pdbx_strand_id
1 'polypeptide(L)'
;MKFTLLSVIFLCIFSVGSVWSLPQFSLITGNKCQSCHINSQGGGLRNDLGWYSWNEQSLINPSSVGLSWLYGENNTCNTFLDDNILTIGTDLRLQSARGHASDDAKRKLFPMQTSVYTAIRATKWMQFEGSVNLGHQRFGNKETATYPGQQPWTASVIFQPTVTMPQLRAGFFMPTIGMRNDDHTKLIWHVPSANGTSTQTAIIPPLYAEFGAEVTYDATKWLTLSAGVFNSKSLSEMKVTQYTSPNSSSQTSLISASQAPSIVARAVVWPRFMDDELNTYLGASILKNDDFTFINGFAGVGLTDRASLMFDFATSNKKDIRTTSVGSIEAMYQLLDALLLTARIETGSTTTVNASTDYTQAVVLGAHVFVLPYVEIRPEYRIVDTDDFRSTRYAFQLHLFY
;
A
#
# COMPACT_ATOMS: atom_id res chain seq x y z
N MET A 1 -11.01 43.13 15.52
CA MET A 1 -10.48 42.36 14.39
C MET A 1 -9.79 41.02 14.76
N LYS A 2 -9.36 40.79 15.99
CA LYS A 2 -8.71 39.51 16.39
C LYS A 2 -9.71 38.40 16.75
N PHE A 3 -10.93 38.73 17.15
CA PHE A 3 -11.97 37.72 17.48
C PHE A 3 -12.67 37.11 16.27
N THR A 4 -12.76 37.82 15.15
CA THR A 4 -13.41 37.36 13.93
C THR A 4 -12.57 36.30 13.20
N LEU A 5 -11.26 36.36 13.29
CA LEU A 5 -10.37 35.37 12.66
C LEU A 5 -10.42 34.02 13.39
N LEU A 6 -10.50 34.03 14.73
CA LEU A 6 -10.66 32.81 15.51
C LEU A 6 -12.02 32.14 15.29
N SER A 7 -13.10 32.93 15.12
CA SER A 7 -14.42 32.40 14.87
C SER A 7 -14.56 31.80 13.46
N VAL A 8 -13.88 32.36 12.46
CA VAL A 8 -13.84 31.79 11.10
C VAL A 8 -12.99 30.50 11.08
N ILE A 9 -11.91 30.46 11.81
CA ILE A 9 -11.10 29.23 11.98
C ILE A 9 -11.91 28.17 12.74
N PHE A 10 -12.72 28.55 13.71
CA PHE A 10 -13.56 27.62 14.48
C PHE A 10 -14.78 27.10 13.67
N LEU A 11 -15.31 27.89 12.76
CA LEU A 11 -16.44 27.47 11.88
C LEU A 11 -16.00 26.56 10.71
N CYS A 12 -14.74 26.63 10.28
CA CYS A 12 -14.18 25.68 9.31
C CYS A 12 -13.89 24.28 9.91
N ILE A 13 -14.15 24.10 11.20
CA ILE A 13 -13.82 22.88 11.95
C ILE A 13 -14.95 21.83 11.90
N PHE A 14 -16.15 22.17 11.42
CA PHE A 14 -17.31 21.29 11.44
C PHE A 14 -17.90 21.07 10.02
N SER A 15 -17.15 20.50 9.10
CA SER A 15 -17.71 19.96 7.86
C SER A 15 -17.58 18.43 7.86
N VAL A 16 -18.69 17.84 7.51
CA VAL A 16 -19.05 16.41 7.57
C VAL A 16 -18.07 15.53 6.81
N GLY A 17 -17.76 14.39 7.42
CA GLY A 17 -16.70 13.48 7.03
C GLY A 17 -16.95 12.61 5.83
N SER A 18 -15.88 12.28 5.20
CA SER A 18 -15.76 11.45 4.01
C SER A 18 -14.86 10.25 4.24
N VAL A 19 -15.19 9.10 3.67
CA VAL A 19 -14.55 7.80 3.93
C VAL A 19 -13.43 7.50 2.94
N TRP A 20 -12.24 7.11 3.41
CA TRP A 20 -10.99 7.00 2.65
C TRP A 20 -10.32 5.63 2.85
N SER A 21 -9.50 5.15 1.94
CA SER A 21 -9.08 3.73 1.90
C SER A 21 -7.58 3.41 1.94
N LEU A 22 -6.70 4.36 2.23
CA LEU A 22 -5.32 4.08 2.63
C LEU A 22 -5.28 3.84 4.15
N PRO A 23 -4.23 3.22 4.72
CA PRO A 23 -4.15 3.04 6.18
C PRO A 23 -4.32 4.33 6.97
N GLN A 24 -3.81 5.44 6.45
CA GLN A 24 -3.99 6.78 7.00
C GLN A 24 -5.46 7.20 7.01
N PHE A 25 -6.19 6.83 5.97
CA PHE A 25 -7.61 7.15 5.87
C PHE A 25 -8.46 6.35 6.84
N SER A 26 -8.07 5.11 7.15
CA SER A 26 -8.69 4.36 8.23
C SER A 26 -8.63 5.11 9.57
N LEU A 27 -7.54 5.83 9.82
CA LEU A 27 -7.37 6.68 11.01
C LEU A 27 -8.20 7.96 10.95
N ILE A 28 -8.25 8.62 9.80
CA ILE A 28 -9.00 9.87 9.62
C ILE A 28 -10.51 9.60 9.65
N THR A 29 -10.97 8.46 9.13
CA THR A 29 -12.40 8.14 9.03
C THR A 29 -12.92 7.26 10.16
N GLY A 30 -12.04 6.64 10.92
CA GLY A 30 -12.40 5.64 11.93
C GLY A 30 -12.91 4.32 11.35
N ASN A 31 -12.83 4.09 10.04
CA ASN A 31 -13.29 2.88 9.41
C ASN A 31 -12.19 1.82 9.29
N LYS A 32 -12.53 0.54 9.44
CA LYS A 32 -11.62 -0.56 9.12
C LYS A 32 -11.42 -0.64 7.60
N CYS A 33 -10.26 -1.13 7.15
CA CYS A 33 -9.97 -1.26 5.72
C CYS A 33 -11.03 -2.06 4.94
N GLN A 34 -11.57 -3.11 5.55
CA GLN A 34 -12.63 -3.94 4.97
C GLN A 34 -13.98 -3.22 4.80
N SER A 35 -14.19 -2.08 5.44
CA SER A 35 -15.41 -1.28 5.23
C SER A 35 -15.48 -0.72 3.81
N CYS A 36 -14.31 -0.43 3.19
CA CYS A 36 -14.20 0.16 1.85
C CYS A 36 -13.61 -0.78 0.80
N HIS A 37 -12.97 -1.87 1.23
CA HIS A 37 -12.32 -2.83 0.35
C HIS A 37 -12.89 -4.22 0.51
N ILE A 38 -12.83 -4.99 -0.57
CA ILE A 38 -13.17 -6.41 -0.54
C ILE A 38 -12.12 -7.20 0.25
N ASN A 39 -10.86 -6.80 0.14
CA ASN A 39 -9.77 -7.38 0.91
C ASN A 39 -9.73 -6.78 2.33
N SER A 40 -9.68 -7.63 3.35
CA SER A 40 -9.63 -7.22 4.75
C SER A 40 -8.42 -6.36 5.14
N GLN A 41 -7.33 -6.41 4.37
CA GLN A 41 -6.15 -5.55 4.55
C GLN A 41 -6.30 -4.14 3.96
N GLY A 42 -7.31 -3.92 3.11
CA GLY A 42 -7.40 -2.75 2.26
C GLY A 42 -6.62 -2.89 0.96
N GLY A 43 -6.62 -1.85 0.14
CA GLY A 43 -6.02 -1.80 -1.19
C GLY A 43 -6.74 -2.67 -2.24
N GLY A 44 -6.40 -2.49 -3.50
CA GLY A 44 -7.05 -3.20 -4.60
C GLY A 44 -8.52 -2.81 -4.77
N LEU A 45 -9.36 -3.81 -5.03
CA LEU A 45 -10.77 -3.62 -5.35
C LEU A 45 -11.57 -3.01 -4.19
N ARG A 46 -12.30 -1.95 -4.48
CA ARG A 46 -13.23 -1.30 -3.56
C ARG A 46 -14.62 -1.92 -3.66
N ASN A 47 -15.33 -1.95 -2.54
CA ASN A 47 -16.75 -2.21 -2.50
C ASN A 47 -17.55 -0.92 -2.75
N ASP A 48 -18.88 -0.99 -2.74
CA ASP A 48 -19.74 0.16 -2.99
C ASP A 48 -19.44 1.34 -2.06
N LEU A 49 -19.24 1.11 -0.76
CA LEU A 49 -18.92 2.16 0.19
C LEU A 49 -17.58 2.83 -0.14
N GLY A 50 -16.56 2.05 -0.46
CA GLY A 50 -15.26 2.57 -0.86
C GLY A 50 -15.28 3.32 -2.19
N TRP A 51 -16.22 2.99 -3.07
CA TRP A 51 -16.43 3.68 -4.33
C TRP A 51 -17.16 5.00 -4.10
N TYR A 52 -18.30 5.00 -3.40
CA TYR A 52 -19.07 6.22 -3.12
C TYR A 52 -18.30 7.28 -2.35
N SER A 53 -17.44 6.87 -1.43
CA SER A 53 -16.66 7.78 -0.59
C SER A 53 -15.76 8.75 -1.37
N TRP A 54 -15.44 8.45 -2.62
CA TRP A 54 -14.57 9.27 -3.46
C TRP A 54 -15.31 10.18 -4.43
N ASN A 55 -16.59 9.93 -4.66
CA ASN A 55 -17.36 10.64 -5.68
C ASN A 55 -17.52 12.13 -5.36
N GLU A 56 -17.55 12.49 -4.09
CA GLU A 56 -17.79 13.87 -3.65
C GLU A 56 -16.50 14.66 -3.36
N GLN A 57 -15.32 14.01 -3.45
CA GLN A 57 -14.07 14.60 -3.01
C GLN A 57 -13.16 14.95 -4.18
N SER A 58 -13.35 16.12 -4.72
CA SER A 58 -12.44 16.63 -5.74
C SER A 58 -12.41 18.16 -5.76
N LEU A 59 -11.30 18.72 -6.23
CA LEU A 59 -11.15 20.17 -6.42
C LEU A 59 -12.08 20.71 -7.48
N ILE A 60 -12.37 19.90 -8.51
CA ILE A 60 -13.20 20.27 -9.66
C ILE A 60 -14.44 19.37 -9.66
N ASN A 61 -15.60 19.99 -9.58
CA ASN A 61 -16.85 19.24 -9.76
C ASN A 61 -16.96 18.81 -11.24
N PRO A 62 -17.15 17.52 -11.55
CA PRO A 62 -17.23 17.01 -12.90
C PRO A 62 -18.27 17.72 -13.77
N SER A 63 -19.40 18.11 -13.21
CA SER A 63 -20.47 18.81 -13.93
C SER A 63 -20.05 20.21 -14.42
N SER A 64 -19.16 20.87 -13.68
CA SER A 64 -18.67 22.21 -14.04
C SER A 64 -17.76 22.21 -15.28
N VAL A 65 -17.23 21.05 -15.66
CA VAL A 65 -16.34 20.86 -16.82
C VAL A 65 -16.95 19.93 -17.88
N GLY A 66 -18.25 19.65 -17.78
CA GLY A 66 -18.98 18.83 -18.76
C GLY A 66 -18.66 17.33 -18.72
N LEU A 67 -18.14 16.83 -17.60
CA LEU A 67 -17.76 15.43 -17.41
C LEU A 67 -18.78 14.62 -16.59
N SER A 68 -19.95 15.16 -16.29
CA SER A 68 -20.99 14.43 -15.53
C SER A 68 -21.36 13.08 -16.15
N TRP A 69 -21.31 12.98 -17.48
CA TRP A 69 -21.57 11.72 -18.19
C TRP A 69 -20.57 10.59 -17.82
N LEU A 70 -19.33 10.96 -17.47
CA LEU A 70 -18.29 9.99 -17.10
C LEU A 70 -18.48 9.44 -15.67
N TYR A 71 -19.05 10.28 -14.80
CA TYR A 71 -19.24 9.92 -13.38
C TYR A 71 -20.68 9.49 -13.05
N GLY A 72 -21.56 9.52 -14.05
CA GLY A 72 -22.96 9.10 -13.95
C GLY A 72 -23.84 10.07 -13.17
N GLU A 73 -24.97 10.48 -13.77
CA GLU A 73 -25.98 11.28 -13.07
C GLU A 73 -26.78 10.46 -12.05
N ASN A 74 -26.74 9.12 -12.15
CA ASN A 74 -27.55 8.18 -11.41
C ASN A 74 -26.74 7.24 -10.50
N ASN A 75 -25.69 7.74 -9.83
CA ASN A 75 -24.93 6.95 -8.84
C ASN A 75 -24.52 5.55 -9.34
N THR A 76 -24.01 5.46 -10.57
CA THR A 76 -23.41 4.22 -11.05
C THR A 76 -22.18 3.92 -10.23
N CYS A 77 -22.20 2.81 -9.51
CA CYS A 77 -21.04 2.31 -8.78
C CYS A 77 -20.23 1.34 -9.66
N ASN A 78 -19.12 0.86 -9.15
CA ASN A 78 -18.27 -0.10 -9.83
C ASN A 78 -18.82 -1.55 -9.78
N THR A 79 -20.06 -1.72 -9.34
CA THR A 79 -20.76 -3.00 -9.36
C THR A 79 -21.78 -3.04 -10.49
N PHE A 80 -21.85 -4.17 -11.16
CA PHE A 80 -22.62 -4.39 -12.38
C PHE A 80 -23.40 -5.71 -12.30
N LEU A 81 -24.33 -5.89 -13.21
CA LEU A 81 -25.28 -6.99 -13.30
C LEU A 81 -26.33 -6.96 -12.17
N ASP A 82 -27.39 -7.74 -12.35
CA ASP A 82 -28.43 -7.89 -11.35
C ASP A 82 -27.84 -8.32 -9.99
N ASP A 83 -28.37 -7.75 -8.92
CA ASP A 83 -27.89 -8.01 -7.53
C ASP A 83 -26.41 -7.70 -7.27
N ASN A 84 -25.79 -6.82 -8.05
CA ASN A 84 -24.39 -6.44 -7.90
C ASN A 84 -23.44 -7.67 -7.92
N ILE A 85 -23.63 -8.53 -8.90
CA ILE A 85 -22.87 -9.78 -9.02
C ILE A 85 -21.41 -9.50 -9.38
N LEU A 86 -21.14 -8.54 -10.25
CA LEU A 86 -19.82 -8.24 -10.79
C LEU A 86 -19.33 -6.88 -10.30
N THR A 87 -18.16 -6.85 -9.65
CA THR A 87 -17.44 -5.62 -9.31
C THR A 87 -16.15 -5.55 -10.11
N ILE A 88 -15.86 -4.39 -10.70
CA ILE A 88 -14.64 -4.14 -11.48
C ILE A 88 -13.93 -2.92 -10.88
N GLY A 89 -12.61 -2.99 -10.80
CA GLY A 89 -11.77 -1.88 -10.38
C GLY A 89 -10.51 -1.79 -11.22
N THR A 90 -9.93 -0.61 -11.29
CA THR A 90 -8.67 -0.34 -11.99
C THR A 90 -7.77 0.52 -11.12
N ASP A 91 -6.45 0.39 -11.31
CA ASP A 91 -5.44 1.22 -10.66
C ASP A 91 -4.32 1.46 -11.68
N LEU A 92 -4.23 2.69 -12.16
CA LEU A 92 -3.18 3.13 -13.08
C LEU A 92 -2.35 4.22 -12.41
N ARG A 93 -1.06 3.95 -12.21
CA ARG A 93 -0.10 4.90 -11.66
C ARG A 93 1.00 5.20 -12.64
N LEU A 94 1.07 6.45 -13.07
CA LEU A 94 2.14 6.98 -13.90
C LEU A 94 3.04 7.84 -13.01
N GLN A 95 4.33 7.57 -13.00
CA GLN A 95 5.29 8.33 -12.18
C GLN A 95 6.34 8.99 -13.07
N SER A 96 6.60 10.26 -12.78
CA SER A 96 7.74 11.00 -13.32
C SER A 96 8.76 11.21 -12.21
N ALA A 97 9.94 10.62 -12.35
CA ALA A 97 11.02 10.72 -11.37
C ALA A 97 12.40 10.67 -12.02
N ARG A 98 13.42 11.12 -11.29
CA ARG A 98 14.84 10.90 -11.61
C ARG A 98 15.32 9.61 -10.93
N GLY A 99 16.26 8.90 -11.57
CA GLY A 99 17.00 7.81 -10.90
C GLY A 99 17.96 8.33 -9.81
N HIS A 100 18.41 7.44 -8.94
CA HIS A 100 19.34 7.79 -7.84
C HIS A 100 20.79 7.94 -8.28
N ALA A 101 21.20 7.27 -9.36
CA ALA A 101 22.59 6.94 -9.60
C ALA A 101 23.46 8.08 -10.14
N SER A 102 22.92 9.21 -10.55
CA SER A 102 23.71 10.38 -10.95
C SER A 102 22.88 11.66 -11.01
N ASP A 103 23.51 12.79 -10.76
CA ASP A 103 22.91 14.13 -10.95
C ASP A 103 22.50 14.40 -12.40
N ASP A 104 23.12 13.70 -13.36
CA ASP A 104 22.82 13.78 -14.79
C ASP A 104 21.69 12.86 -15.24
N ALA A 105 21.09 12.06 -14.34
CA ALA A 105 19.99 11.18 -14.68
C ALA A 105 18.80 11.99 -15.17
N LYS A 106 18.37 11.72 -16.41
CA LYS A 106 17.19 12.37 -17.00
C LYS A 106 15.93 11.93 -16.28
N ARG A 107 15.00 12.87 -16.09
CA ARG A 107 13.65 12.56 -15.60
C ARG A 107 12.96 11.65 -16.62
N LYS A 108 12.32 10.60 -16.12
CA LYS A 108 11.55 9.65 -16.92
C LYS A 108 10.12 9.59 -16.45
N LEU A 109 9.20 9.43 -17.39
CA LEU A 109 7.81 9.06 -17.11
C LEU A 109 7.67 7.56 -17.36
N PHE A 110 7.12 6.84 -16.42
CA PHE A 110 6.94 5.38 -16.52
C PHE A 110 5.68 4.93 -15.80
N PRO A 111 5.03 3.86 -16.29
CA PRO A 111 3.95 3.23 -15.56
C PRO A 111 4.54 2.54 -14.32
N MET A 112 4.07 2.93 -13.16
CA MET A 112 4.46 2.34 -11.89
C MET A 112 3.59 1.14 -11.57
N GLN A 113 2.32 1.23 -11.92
CA GLN A 113 1.32 0.18 -11.75
C GLN A 113 0.24 0.33 -12.81
N THR A 114 -0.24 -0.78 -13.33
CA THR A 114 -1.44 -0.86 -14.16
C THR A 114 -2.14 -2.16 -13.78
N SER A 115 -3.15 -2.08 -12.95
CA SER A 115 -3.87 -3.26 -12.44
C SER A 115 -5.34 -3.17 -12.79
N VAL A 116 -5.92 -4.32 -13.10
CA VAL A 116 -7.36 -4.52 -13.22
C VAL A 116 -7.77 -5.52 -12.15
N TYR A 117 -8.81 -5.19 -11.43
CA TYR A 117 -9.37 -5.99 -10.36
C TYR A 117 -10.78 -6.42 -10.72
N THR A 118 -11.18 -7.59 -10.29
CA THR A 118 -12.55 -8.08 -10.46
C THR A 118 -12.97 -8.91 -9.26
N ALA A 119 -14.24 -8.81 -8.90
CA ALA A 119 -14.87 -9.74 -7.99
C ALA A 119 -16.21 -10.19 -8.55
N ILE A 120 -16.53 -11.47 -8.38
CA ILE A 120 -17.77 -12.09 -8.81
C ILE A 120 -18.43 -12.71 -7.58
N ARG A 121 -19.57 -12.17 -7.18
CA ARG A 121 -20.39 -12.69 -6.08
C ARG A 121 -21.23 -13.86 -6.60
N ALA A 122 -20.76 -15.09 -6.38
CA ALA A 122 -21.49 -16.29 -6.77
C ALA A 122 -22.72 -16.56 -5.90
N THR A 123 -22.62 -16.23 -4.61
CA THR A 123 -23.72 -16.33 -3.65
C THR A 123 -23.58 -15.21 -2.60
N LYS A 124 -24.53 -15.08 -1.67
CA LYS A 124 -24.45 -14.12 -0.55
C LYS A 124 -23.26 -14.40 0.39
N TRP A 125 -22.68 -15.58 0.34
CA TRP A 125 -21.62 -16.05 1.23
C TRP A 125 -20.33 -16.49 0.50
N MET A 126 -20.32 -16.44 -0.83
CA MET A 126 -19.15 -16.85 -1.64
C MET A 126 -18.86 -15.85 -2.76
N GLN A 127 -17.63 -15.42 -2.85
CA GLN A 127 -17.15 -14.48 -3.84
C GLN A 127 -15.81 -14.95 -4.42
N PHE A 128 -15.65 -14.81 -5.72
CA PHE A 128 -14.36 -14.95 -6.41
C PHE A 128 -13.75 -13.56 -6.58
N GLU A 129 -12.46 -13.45 -6.30
CA GLU A 129 -11.69 -12.22 -6.47
C GLU A 129 -10.46 -12.51 -7.33
N GLY A 130 -10.13 -11.59 -8.21
CA GLY A 130 -8.94 -11.69 -9.03
C GLY A 130 -8.38 -10.34 -9.40
N SER A 131 -7.10 -10.32 -9.73
CA SER A 131 -6.44 -9.15 -10.30
C SER A 131 -5.45 -9.54 -11.36
N VAL A 132 -5.25 -8.66 -12.34
CA VAL A 132 -4.19 -8.77 -13.35
C VAL A 132 -3.40 -7.46 -13.32
N ASN A 133 -2.09 -7.57 -13.17
CA ASN A 133 -1.17 -6.45 -13.26
C ASN A 133 -0.53 -6.42 -14.66
N LEU A 134 -0.91 -5.41 -15.45
CA LEU A 134 -0.46 -5.24 -16.84
C LEU A 134 0.77 -4.33 -16.94
N GLY A 135 1.12 -3.60 -15.87
CA GLY A 135 2.24 -2.67 -15.83
C GLY A 135 3.39 -3.21 -14.99
N HIS A 136 4.60 -3.11 -15.54
CA HIS A 136 5.82 -3.41 -14.82
C HIS A 136 6.57 -2.13 -14.55
N GLN A 137 7.17 -2.02 -13.37
CA GLN A 137 8.13 -0.96 -13.11
C GLN A 137 9.37 -1.19 -13.98
N ARG A 138 9.70 -0.20 -14.81
CA ARG A 138 10.92 -0.21 -15.60
C ARG A 138 11.80 0.95 -15.17
N PHE A 139 12.99 0.64 -14.70
CA PHE A 139 14.03 1.61 -14.41
C PHE A 139 15.14 1.47 -15.44
N GLY A 140 15.48 2.55 -16.15
CA GLY A 140 16.57 2.55 -17.11
C GLY A 140 16.16 2.35 -18.58
N ASN A 141 17.14 2.53 -19.51
CA ASN A 141 16.92 2.51 -20.97
C ASN A 141 16.86 1.12 -21.58
N LYS A 142 17.28 0.11 -20.86
CA LYS A 142 17.34 -1.29 -21.33
C LYS A 142 16.82 -2.27 -20.29
N GLU A 143 16.50 -1.76 -19.12
CA GLU A 143 16.37 -2.60 -17.96
C GLU A 143 14.93 -2.63 -17.52
N THR A 144 14.36 -3.76 -17.65
CA THR A 144 13.31 -4.22 -16.83
C THR A 144 13.90 -4.56 -15.45
N ALA A 145 14.06 -3.56 -14.58
CA ALA A 145 13.99 -3.89 -13.17
C ALA A 145 12.52 -4.19 -12.90
N THR A 146 12.09 -5.36 -13.22
CA THR A 146 10.92 -5.94 -12.57
C THR A 146 11.27 -5.98 -11.10
N TYR A 147 10.47 -5.37 -10.25
CA TYR A 147 10.55 -5.68 -8.83
C TYR A 147 10.33 -7.19 -8.73
N PRO A 148 11.35 -7.92 -8.28
CA PRO A 148 11.23 -9.34 -8.17
C PRO A 148 10.10 -9.64 -7.21
N GLY A 149 9.22 -10.57 -7.56
CA GLY A 149 8.10 -10.97 -6.77
C GLY A 149 6.79 -10.19 -7.01
N GLN A 150 6.76 -9.21 -7.91
CA GLN A 150 5.48 -8.75 -8.43
C GLN A 150 4.82 -9.88 -9.20
N GLN A 151 3.74 -10.38 -8.64
CA GLN A 151 2.96 -11.37 -9.34
C GLN A 151 2.08 -10.69 -10.38
N PRO A 152 2.04 -11.21 -11.62
CA PRO A 152 1.25 -10.62 -12.69
C PRO A 152 -0.24 -10.78 -12.48
N TRP A 153 -0.67 -11.66 -11.60
CA TRP A 153 -2.07 -11.93 -11.32
C TRP A 153 -2.27 -12.48 -9.90
N THR A 154 -3.48 -12.34 -9.41
CA THR A 154 -3.98 -13.04 -8.21
C THR A 154 -5.35 -13.61 -8.50
N ALA A 155 -5.71 -14.70 -7.83
CA ALA A 155 -7.04 -15.27 -7.88
C ALA A 155 -7.33 -16.01 -6.58
N SER A 156 -8.47 -15.73 -5.96
CA SER A 156 -8.88 -16.35 -4.71
C SER A 156 -10.40 -16.50 -4.63
N VAL A 157 -10.84 -17.44 -3.82
CA VAL A 157 -12.22 -17.55 -3.38
C VAL A 157 -12.31 -17.09 -1.93
N ILE A 158 -13.31 -16.28 -1.64
CA ILE A 158 -13.65 -15.79 -0.32
C ILE A 158 -14.97 -16.41 0.07
N PHE A 159 -15.00 -17.01 1.25
CA PHE A 159 -16.17 -17.65 1.84
C PHE A 159 -16.46 -17.03 3.20
N GLN A 160 -17.64 -16.45 3.36
CA GLN A 160 -18.10 -15.86 4.62
C GLN A 160 -19.63 -15.99 4.74
N PRO A 161 -20.15 -16.99 5.47
CA PRO A 161 -21.58 -17.23 5.55
C PRO A 161 -22.38 -16.06 6.13
N THR A 162 -21.84 -15.37 7.11
CA THR A 162 -22.39 -14.15 7.68
C THR A 162 -21.27 -13.19 8.07
N VAL A 163 -21.55 -11.90 8.18
CA VAL A 163 -20.56 -10.86 8.56
C VAL A 163 -19.95 -11.07 9.95
N THR A 164 -20.58 -11.86 10.80
CA THR A 164 -20.09 -12.18 12.16
C THR A 164 -19.26 -13.46 12.22
N MET A 165 -19.23 -14.22 11.14
CA MET A 165 -18.42 -15.45 11.05
C MET A 165 -17.02 -15.16 10.50
N PRO A 166 -16.05 -16.05 10.78
CA PRO A 166 -14.75 -15.98 10.14
C PRO A 166 -14.87 -16.00 8.62
N GLN A 167 -14.08 -15.17 7.96
CA GLN A 167 -13.89 -15.19 6.52
C GLN A 167 -12.76 -16.17 6.19
N LEU A 168 -13.04 -17.15 5.35
CA LEU A 168 -12.03 -18.04 4.76
C LEU A 168 -11.67 -17.54 3.37
N ARG A 169 -10.40 -17.39 3.08
CA ARG A 169 -9.87 -17.08 1.76
C ARG A 169 -8.90 -18.16 1.32
N ALA A 170 -9.02 -18.64 0.09
CA ALA A 170 -8.13 -19.65 -0.46
C ALA A 170 -7.81 -19.34 -1.94
N GLY A 171 -6.60 -19.62 -2.37
CA GLY A 171 -6.16 -19.37 -3.75
C GLY A 171 -4.73 -18.84 -3.82
N PHE A 172 -4.46 -18.08 -4.88
CA PHE A 172 -3.19 -17.38 -5.10
C PHE A 172 -3.39 -15.89 -4.83
N PHE A 173 -2.95 -15.41 -3.67
CA PHE A 173 -3.20 -14.04 -3.22
C PHE A 173 -2.11 -13.55 -2.26
N MET A 174 -2.11 -12.24 -1.98
CA MET A 174 -1.21 -11.65 -0.99
C MET A 174 -1.64 -12.05 0.42
N PRO A 175 -0.78 -12.73 1.20
CA PRO A 175 -1.05 -13.04 2.60
C PRO A 175 -1.32 -11.78 3.43
N THR A 176 -2.16 -11.90 4.46
CA THR A 176 -2.49 -10.78 5.35
C THR A 176 -1.33 -10.48 6.31
N ILE A 177 -0.38 -9.65 5.87
CA ILE A 177 0.79 -9.23 6.63
C ILE A 177 0.89 -7.70 6.71
N GLY A 178 1.17 -7.19 7.89
CA GLY A 178 1.35 -5.77 8.16
C GLY A 178 0.11 -4.92 7.85
N MET A 179 0.36 -3.66 7.55
CA MET A 179 -0.59 -2.75 6.91
C MET A 179 -0.27 -2.68 5.42
N ARG A 180 -1.28 -2.81 4.58
CA ARG A 180 -1.08 -2.70 3.13
C ARG A 180 -0.80 -1.25 2.76
N ASN A 181 0.39 -1.01 2.26
CA ASN A 181 0.79 0.25 1.69
C ASN A 181 0.92 0.09 0.17
N ASP A 182 0.12 0.80 -0.59
CA ASP A 182 0.19 0.77 -2.05
C ASP A 182 1.33 1.65 -2.63
N ASP A 183 2.07 2.35 -1.77
CA ASP A 183 3.24 3.12 -2.17
C ASP A 183 4.48 2.21 -2.24
N HIS A 184 4.82 1.80 -3.44
CA HIS A 184 5.97 0.93 -3.72
C HIS A 184 7.33 1.57 -3.41
N THR A 185 7.34 2.85 -3.07
CA THR A 185 8.58 3.59 -2.79
C THR A 185 8.92 3.66 -1.31
N LYS A 186 8.06 3.13 -0.44
CA LYS A 186 8.33 3.05 1.00
C LYS A 186 9.43 2.05 1.30
N LEU A 187 10.32 2.39 2.23
CA LEU A 187 11.40 1.51 2.66
C LEU A 187 10.89 0.23 3.31
N ILE A 188 9.66 0.21 3.82
CA ILE A 188 9.02 -0.98 4.39
C ILE A 188 8.97 -2.16 3.40
N TRP A 189 8.98 -1.87 2.10
CA TRP A 189 8.99 -2.89 1.05
C TRP A 189 10.40 -3.25 0.59
N HIS A 190 11.31 -2.29 0.59
CA HIS A 190 12.69 -2.49 0.20
C HIS A 190 13.60 -1.43 0.78
N VAL A 191 14.79 -1.82 1.14
CA VAL A 191 15.86 -0.91 1.56
C VAL A 191 16.87 -0.84 0.41
N PRO A 192 17.20 0.34 -0.14
CA PRO A 192 18.24 0.49 -1.14
C PRO A 192 19.57 -0.02 -0.61
N SER A 193 20.35 -0.71 -1.46
CA SER A 193 21.70 -1.10 -1.11
C SER A 193 22.65 0.09 -1.20
N ALA A 194 23.58 0.19 -0.26
CA ALA A 194 24.58 1.22 -0.17
C ALA A 194 25.57 1.21 -1.36
N ASN A 195 25.85 0.08 -1.96
CA ASN A 195 26.91 -0.05 -2.96
C ASN A 195 26.62 0.55 -4.35
N GLY A 196 25.69 1.52 -4.48
CA GLY A 196 25.42 2.22 -5.75
C GLY A 196 25.07 1.32 -6.95
N THR A 197 25.30 0.06 -6.84
CA THR A 197 24.82 -0.99 -7.69
C THR A 197 23.41 -1.26 -7.26
N SER A 198 22.45 -1.11 -8.11
CA SER A 198 20.99 -1.18 -7.96
C SER A 198 20.43 -2.42 -7.25
N THR A 199 21.11 -2.99 -6.30
CA THR A 199 20.67 -4.09 -5.45
C THR A 199 19.72 -3.56 -4.39
N GLN A 200 18.45 -3.58 -4.69
CA GLN A 200 17.42 -3.35 -3.69
C GLN A 200 17.25 -4.63 -2.89
N THR A 201 17.42 -4.52 -1.60
CA THR A 201 17.13 -5.61 -0.68
C THR A 201 15.68 -5.51 -0.27
N ALA A 202 14.81 -6.35 -0.81
CA ALA A 202 13.41 -6.37 -0.41
C ALA A 202 13.24 -7.01 0.97
N ILE A 203 12.43 -6.40 1.81
CA ILE A 203 11.95 -7.00 3.06
C ILE A 203 10.90 -8.05 2.72
N ILE A 204 9.81 -7.62 2.11
CA ILE A 204 8.87 -8.43 1.33
C ILE A 204 8.54 -7.61 0.09
N PRO A 205 8.55 -8.18 -1.13
CA PRO A 205 8.24 -7.43 -2.34
C PRO A 205 6.83 -6.85 -2.34
N PRO A 206 6.66 -5.67 -2.92
CA PRO A 206 5.34 -5.17 -3.21
C PRO A 206 4.60 -6.16 -4.13
N LEU A 207 3.30 -6.33 -3.91
CA LEU A 207 2.46 -7.29 -4.65
C LEU A 207 2.92 -8.76 -4.53
N TYR A 208 3.57 -9.11 -3.44
CA TYR A 208 3.87 -10.50 -3.10
C TYR A 208 2.57 -11.31 -3.03
N ALA A 209 2.55 -12.47 -3.66
CA ALA A 209 1.43 -13.40 -3.61
C ALA A 209 1.91 -14.85 -3.58
N GLU A 210 1.16 -15.71 -2.90
CA GLU A 210 1.43 -17.14 -2.77
C GLU A 210 0.13 -17.95 -2.82
N PHE A 211 0.23 -19.21 -3.20
CA PHE A 211 -0.86 -20.15 -3.01
C PHE A 211 -1.01 -20.50 -1.54
N GLY A 212 -2.22 -20.38 -1.02
CA GLY A 212 -2.50 -20.71 0.35
C GLY A 212 -3.96 -20.55 0.75
N ALA A 213 -4.18 -20.65 2.05
CA ALA A 213 -5.47 -20.42 2.67
C ALA A 213 -5.29 -19.62 3.96
N GLU A 214 -6.23 -18.73 4.22
CA GLU A 214 -6.20 -17.81 5.35
C GLU A 214 -7.59 -17.66 5.94
N VAL A 215 -7.66 -17.56 7.23
CA VAL A 215 -8.88 -17.21 7.99
C VAL A 215 -8.68 -15.83 8.60
N THR A 216 -9.63 -14.94 8.41
CA THR A 216 -9.72 -13.64 9.08
C THR A 216 -10.99 -13.59 9.90
N TYR A 217 -10.89 -13.14 11.14
CA TYR A 217 -12.00 -13.08 12.07
C TYR A 217 -12.00 -11.79 12.88
N ASP A 218 -13.10 -11.05 12.81
CA ASP A 218 -13.39 -9.96 13.71
C ASP A 218 -13.93 -10.52 15.04
N ALA A 219 -12.99 -10.88 15.94
CA ALA A 219 -13.32 -11.51 17.22
C ALA A 219 -14.16 -10.59 18.11
N THR A 220 -13.96 -9.27 17.97
CA THR A 220 -14.78 -8.23 18.62
C THR A 220 -14.84 -6.99 17.70
N LYS A 221 -15.61 -5.98 18.10
CA LYS A 221 -15.65 -4.69 17.36
C LYS A 221 -14.27 -4.05 17.20
N TRP A 222 -13.37 -4.32 18.13
CA TRP A 222 -12.06 -3.71 18.22
C TRP A 222 -10.89 -4.68 17.98
N LEU A 223 -11.10 -5.97 17.71
CA LEU A 223 -10.05 -6.97 17.51
C LEU A 223 -10.29 -7.78 16.24
N THR A 224 -9.34 -7.70 15.31
CA THR A 224 -9.27 -8.52 14.09
C THR A 224 -8.07 -9.46 14.17
N LEU A 225 -8.29 -10.73 13.94
CA LEU A 225 -7.26 -11.78 13.90
C LEU A 225 -7.22 -12.40 12.51
N SER A 226 -6.02 -12.70 12.00
CA SER A 226 -5.83 -13.46 10.77
C SER A 226 -4.75 -14.52 10.96
N ALA A 227 -4.97 -15.69 10.36
CA ALA A 227 -3.98 -16.75 10.34
C ALA A 227 -4.09 -17.56 9.05
N GLY A 228 -2.95 -17.96 8.48
CA GLY A 228 -2.93 -18.69 7.21
C GLY A 228 -1.71 -19.56 7.02
N VAL A 229 -1.82 -20.45 6.04
CA VAL A 229 -0.73 -21.32 5.58
C VAL A 229 -0.59 -21.12 4.08
N PHE A 230 0.64 -20.92 3.64
CA PHE A 230 0.97 -20.63 2.25
C PHE A 230 2.15 -21.48 1.80
N ASN A 231 2.27 -21.73 0.50
CA ASN A 231 3.54 -22.20 0.01
C ASN A 231 4.57 -21.04 0.03
N SER A 232 5.83 -21.32 -0.30
CA SER A 232 6.90 -20.31 -0.31
C SER A 232 7.62 -20.25 -1.65
N LYS A 233 6.94 -20.61 -2.73
CA LYS A 233 7.53 -20.65 -4.06
C LYS A 233 7.94 -19.25 -4.52
N SER A 234 7.05 -18.27 -4.39
CA SER A 234 7.36 -16.88 -4.75
C SER A 234 8.50 -16.32 -3.88
N LEU A 235 8.53 -16.60 -2.58
CA LEU A 235 9.65 -16.22 -1.70
C LEU A 235 10.98 -16.84 -2.14
N SER A 236 10.99 -18.11 -2.57
CA SER A 236 12.21 -18.80 -2.98
C SER A 236 12.72 -18.35 -4.35
N GLU A 237 11.82 -18.01 -5.27
CA GLU A 237 12.13 -17.70 -6.67
C GLU A 237 12.36 -16.20 -6.92
N MET A 238 12.14 -15.35 -5.91
CA MET A 238 12.39 -13.92 -6.05
C MET A 238 13.82 -13.60 -6.43
N LYS A 239 13.98 -12.91 -7.56
CA LYS A 239 15.30 -12.55 -8.10
C LYS A 239 15.38 -11.07 -8.39
N VAL A 240 16.56 -10.50 -8.16
CA VAL A 240 16.96 -9.18 -8.67
C VAL A 240 17.92 -9.37 -9.82
N THR A 241 17.74 -8.63 -10.89
CA THR A 241 18.74 -8.52 -11.94
C THR A 241 19.74 -7.44 -11.56
N GLN A 242 20.98 -7.82 -11.34
CA GLN A 242 22.08 -6.89 -11.09
C GLN A 242 22.82 -6.63 -12.41
N TYR A 243 23.01 -5.37 -12.74
CA TYR A 243 23.86 -4.98 -13.86
C TYR A 243 25.27 -4.66 -13.31
N THR A 244 26.18 -5.60 -13.43
CA THR A 244 27.57 -5.45 -12.98
C THR A 244 28.43 -4.70 -14.00
N SER A 245 27.97 -4.61 -15.25
CA SER A 245 28.56 -3.78 -16.30
C SER A 245 27.50 -3.53 -17.40
N PRO A 246 27.72 -2.53 -18.31
CA PRO A 246 26.77 -2.25 -19.41
C PRO A 246 26.41 -3.47 -20.28
N ASN A 247 27.23 -4.49 -20.28
CA ASN A 247 27.07 -5.70 -21.13
C ASN A 247 26.86 -7.00 -20.34
N SER A 248 26.81 -6.94 -19.02
CA SER A 248 26.60 -8.13 -18.21
C SER A 248 25.53 -7.90 -17.14
N SER A 249 24.62 -8.85 -17.02
CA SER A 249 23.64 -8.89 -15.94
C SER A 249 23.77 -10.20 -15.19
N SER A 250 23.71 -10.14 -13.88
CA SER A 250 23.56 -11.31 -13.02
C SER A 250 22.20 -11.29 -12.33
N GLN A 251 21.59 -12.45 -12.19
CA GLN A 251 20.38 -12.60 -11.39
C GLN A 251 20.76 -13.11 -10.00
N THR A 252 20.39 -12.34 -8.98
CA THR A 252 20.60 -12.74 -7.59
C THR A 252 19.26 -12.95 -6.91
N SER A 253 19.11 -14.06 -6.21
CA SER A 253 17.90 -14.28 -5.41
C SER A 253 17.83 -13.26 -4.26
N LEU A 254 16.70 -12.58 -4.12
CA LEU A 254 16.49 -11.55 -3.08
C LEU A 254 16.39 -12.16 -1.70
N ILE A 255 15.57 -13.17 -1.57
CA ILE A 255 15.25 -13.78 -0.27
C ILE A 255 15.83 -15.18 -0.19
N SER A 256 15.81 -15.95 -1.31
CA SER A 256 16.27 -17.35 -1.36
C SER A 256 15.67 -18.22 -0.26
N ALA A 257 14.41 -17.94 0.11
CA ALA A 257 13.76 -18.69 1.16
C ALA A 257 13.63 -20.18 0.77
N SER A 258 13.56 -21.04 1.77
CA SER A 258 13.18 -22.45 1.58
C SER A 258 11.81 -22.53 0.91
N GLN A 259 11.53 -23.59 0.15
CA GLN A 259 10.22 -23.87 -0.40
C GLN A 259 9.26 -24.54 0.61
N ALA A 260 9.70 -24.73 1.85
CA ALA A 260 8.83 -25.21 2.92
C ALA A 260 7.64 -24.25 3.12
N PRO A 261 6.45 -24.78 3.46
CA PRO A 261 5.29 -23.96 3.70
C PRO A 261 5.55 -22.85 4.71
N SER A 262 5.00 -21.67 4.46
CA SER A 262 5.04 -20.55 5.40
C SER A 262 3.73 -20.45 6.19
N ILE A 263 3.86 -20.04 7.43
CA ILE A 263 2.73 -19.66 8.28
C ILE A 263 2.67 -18.14 8.37
N VAL A 264 1.46 -17.60 8.40
CA VAL A 264 1.18 -16.18 8.58
C VAL A 264 0.23 -16.02 9.75
N ALA A 265 0.49 -15.05 10.61
CA ALA A 265 -0.45 -14.65 11.64
C ALA A 265 -0.42 -13.12 11.78
N ARG A 266 -1.58 -12.52 12.06
CA ARG A 266 -1.75 -11.09 12.28
C ARG A 266 -2.82 -10.83 13.32
N ALA A 267 -2.57 -9.83 14.17
CA ALA A 267 -3.56 -9.31 15.11
C ALA A 267 -3.58 -7.78 15.03
N VAL A 268 -4.76 -7.20 15.04
CA VAL A 268 -4.95 -5.74 15.06
C VAL A 268 -6.06 -5.39 16.03
N VAL A 269 -5.78 -4.42 16.89
CA VAL A 269 -6.79 -3.78 17.76
C VAL A 269 -7.11 -2.38 17.22
N TRP A 270 -8.39 -2.01 17.28
CA TRP A 270 -8.96 -0.77 16.72
C TRP A 270 -9.75 -0.01 17.79
N PRO A 271 -9.13 0.43 18.89
CA PRO A 271 -9.86 1.19 19.90
C PRO A 271 -10.20 2.59 19.38
N ARG A 272 -11.37 3.08 19.77
CA ARG A 272 -11.85 4.43 19.50
C ARG A 272 -12.10 5.12 20.81
N PHE A 273 -11.83 6.40 20.84
CA PHE A 273 -11.96 7.23 22.03
C PHE A 273 -12.65 8.54 21.67
N MET A 274 -13.12 9.29 22.69
CA MET A 274 -13.71 10.61 22.54
C MET A 274 -14.90 10.61 21.57
N ASP A 275 -15.84 9.68 21.76
CA ASP A 275 -17.05 9.53 20.92
C ASP A 275 -16.71 9.40 19.42
N ASP A 276 -15.69 8.57 19.10
CA ASP A 276 -15.18 8.28 17.76
C ASP A 276 -14.41 9.45 17.08
N GLU A 277 -14.07 10.51 17.81
CA GLU A 277 -13.21 11.57 17.28
C GLU A 277 -11.73 11.16 17.21
N LEU A 278 -11.27 10.30 18.14
CA LEU A 278 -9.91 9.79 18.18
C LEU A 278 -9.88 8.31 17.79
N ASN A 279 -9.42 8.05 16.59
CA ASN A 279 -9.29 6.71 16.03
C ASN A 279 -7.87 6.19 16.23
N THR A 280 -7.74 4.93 16.61
CA THR A 280 -6.42 4.32 16.76
C THR A 280 -6.41 2.90 16.22
N TYR A 281 -5.22 2.42 15.86
CA TYR A 281 -4.96 1.01 15.70
C TYR A 281 -3.57 0.65 16.22
N LEU A 282 -3.44 -0.60 16.65
CA LEU A 282 -2.18 -1.21 17.02
C LEU A 282 -2.20 -2.66 16.51
N GLY A 283 -1.17 -3.08 15.82
CA GLY A 283 -1.12 -4.43 15.28
C GLY A 283 0.29 -4.95 15.09
N ALA A 284 0.33 -6.27 14.91
CA ALA A 284 1.54 -6.98 14.56
C ALA A 284 1.22 -8.15 13.63
N SER A 285 2.21 -8.56 12.84
CA SER A 285 2.13 -9.72 11.99
C SER A 285 3.47 -10.45 11.90
N ILE A 286 3.39 -11.73 11.59
CA ILE A 286 4.54 -12.58 11.32
C ILE A 286 4.26 -13.43 10.07
N LEU A 287 5.28 -13.57 9.22
CA LEU A 287 5.36 -14.61 8.20
C LEU A 287 6.64 -15.40 8.47
N LYS A 288 6.52 -16.72 8.55
CA LYS A 288 7.65 -17.58 8.88
C LYS A 288 7.61 -18.88 8.09
N ASN A 289 8.76 -19.30 7.56
CA ASN A 289 9.04 -20.65 7.12
C ASN A 289 10.34 -21.16 7.78
N ASP A 290 10.96 -22.22 7.27
CA ASP A 290 12.12 -22.86 7.92
C ASP A 290 13.31 -21.93 8.11
N ASP A 291 13.60 -21.07 7.14
CA ASP A 291 14.81 -20.27 7.10
C ASP A 291 14.58 -18.76 6.87
N PHE A 292 13.32 -18.34 6.72
CA PHE A 292 12.96 -16.96 6.56
C PHE A 292 11.90 -16.54 7.60
N THR A 293 12.11 -15.41 8.23
CA THR A 293 11.14 -14.82 9.16
C THR A 293 10.98 -13.35 8.84
N PHE A 294 9.74 -12.93 8.68
CA PHE A 294 9.36 -11.53 8.59
C PHE A 294 8.44 -11.19 9.76
N ILE A 295 8.73 -10.10 10.45
CA ILE A 295 7.91 -9.56 11.54
C ILE A 295 7.62 -8.10 11.21
N ASN A 296 6.39 -7.70 11.42
CA ASN A 296 5.97 -6.31 11.27
C ASN A 296 5.13 -5.90 12.48
N GLY A 297 5.39 -4.70 12.99
CA GLY A 297 4.60 -4.03 14.01
C GLY A 297 4.17 -2.67 13.50
N PHE A 298 2.92 -2.28 13.74
CA PHE A 298 2.37 -1.02 13.26
C PHE A 298 1.39 -0.43 14.25
N ALA A 299 1.35 0.88 14.29
CA ALA A 299 0.43 1.65 15.13
C ALA A 299 0.00 2.91 14.40
N GLY A 300 -1.16 3.43 14.77
CA GLY A 300 -1.62 4.70 14.25
C GLY A 300 -2.59 5.38 15.18
N VAL A 301 -2.63 6.70 15.10
CA VAL A 301 -3.59 7.57 15.75
C VAL A 301 -4.08 8.61 14.75
N GLY A 302 -5.37 8.88 14.75
CA GLY A 302 -5.99 9.87 13.88
C GLY A 302 -7.09 10.64 14.58
N LEU A 303 -7.20 11.90 14.23
CA LEU A 303 -8.33 12.75 14.52
C LEU A 303 -9.27 12.70 13.32
N THR A 304 -10.53 12.42 13.57
CA THR A 304 -11.55 12.33 12.51
C THR A 304 -11.56 13.61 11.66
N ASP A 305 -11.53 13.41 10.35
CA ASP A 305 -11.53 14.44 9.31
C ASP A 305 -10.41 15.49 9.42
N ARG A 306 -9.27 15.16 10.01
CA ARG A 306 -8.21 16.16 10.24
C ARG A 306 -6.81 15.66 9.97
N ALA A 307 -6.38 14.69 10.74
CA ALA A 307 -4.99 14.32 10.74
C ALA A 307 -4.79 12.86 11.12
N SER A 308 -3.70 12.28 10.67
CA SER A 308 -3.25 10.98 11.15
C SER A 308 -1.75 10.94 11.33
N LEU A 309 -1.30 10.11 12.25
CA LEU A 309 0.08 9.77 12.48
C LEU A 309 0.21 8.25 12.52
N MET A 310 1.08 7.72 11.69
CA MET A 310 1.35 6.29 11.58
C MET A 310 2.78 5.96 11.93
N PHE A 311 2.94 4.80 12.55
CA PHE A 311 4.23 4.17 12.84
C PHE A 311 4.21 2.78 12.20
N ASP A 312 5.27 2.42 11.52
CA ASP A 312 5.42 1.11 10.91
C ASP A 312 6.86 0.64 11.10
N PHE A 313 7.02 -0.60 11.53
CA PHE A 313 8.31 -1.24 11.70
C PHE A 313 8.24 -2.63 11.11
N ALA A 314 9.24 -2.99 10.32
CA ALA A 314 9.37 -4.34 9.79
C ALA A 314 10.81 -4.83 9.91
N THR A 315 10.96 -6.11 10.12
CA THR A 315 12.23 -6.80 10.03
C THR A 315 12.08 -8.13 9.32
N SER A 316 13.02 -8.44 8.44
CA SER A 316 13.15 -9.75 7.83
C SER A 316 14.50 -10.35 8.16
N ASN A 317 14.50 -11.63 8.49
CA ASN A 317 15.69 -12.40 8.73
C ASN A 317 15.71 -13.61 7.80
N LYS A 318 16.75 -13.69 6.98
CA LYS A 318 17.11 -14.90 6.26
C LYS A 318 18.26 -15.54 7.01
N LYS A 319 18.01 -16.72 7.58
CA LYS A 319 18.94 -17.44 8.44
C LYS A 319 20.34 -17.51 7.81
N ASP A 320 21.36 -17.18 8.60
CA ASP A 320 22.79 -17.25 8.25
C ASP A 320 23.21 -16.43 7.01
N ILE A 321 22.33 -15.54 6.53
CA ILE A 321 22.61 -14.70 5.34
C ILE A 321 22.45 -13.23 5.67
N ARG A 322 21.27 -12.79 6.12
CA ARG A 322 20.96 -11.37 6.18
C ARG A 322 19.81 -11.05 7.12
N THR A 323 19.92 -9.91 7.78
CA THR A 323 18.81 -9.25 8.48
C THR A 323 18.60 -7.87 7.90
N THR A 324 17.35 -7.55 7.53
CA THR A 324 16.95 -6.21 7.06
C THR A 324 15.86 -5.69 7.98
N SER A 325 16.03 -4.46 8.46
CA SER A 325 15.04 -3.80 9.33
C SER A 325 14.73 -2.42 8.81
N VAL A 326 13.48 -1.99 8.99
CA VAL A 326 13.02 -0.65 8.60
C VAL A 326 12.01 -0.14 9.61
N GLY A 327 12.06 1.17 9.86
CA GLY A 327 11.04 1.90 10.59
C GLY A 327 10.58 3.11 9.81
N SER A 328 9.32 3.47 9.93
CA SER A 328 8.76 4.67 9.34
C SER A 328 7.78 5.37 10.26
N ILE A 329 7.75 6.70 10.15
CA ILE A 329 6.75 7.56 10.75
C ILE A 329 6.17 8.39 9.63
N GLU A 330 4.85 8.40 9.50
CA GLU A 330 4.15 9.15 8.47
C GLU A 330 3.01 9.97 9.09
N ALA A 331 3.03 11.26 8.87
CA ALA A 331 1.97 12.19 9.24
C ALA A 331 1.19 12.60 7.99
N MET A 332 -0.13 12.72 8.12
CA MET A 332 -1.02 13.24 7.11
C MET A 332 -1.92 14.30 7.75
N TYR A 333 -2.14 15.38 7.05
CA TYR A 333 -3.04 16.46 7.46
C TYR A 333 -3.97 16.84 6.30
N GLN A 334 -5.26 16.76 6.55
CA GLN A 334 -6.28 17.19 5.60
C GLN A 334 -6.45 18.70 5.67
N LEU A 335 -5.92 19.38 4.66
CA LEU A 335 -6.02 20.83 4.53
C LEU A 335 -7.36 21.25 3.94
N LEU A 336 -7.82 20.52 2.93
CA LEU A 336 -9.13 20.61 2.26
C LEU A 336 -9.63 19.19 2.01
N ASP A 337 -10.90 19.01 1.72
CA ASP A 337 -11.46 17.67 1.42
C ASP A 337 -10.72 16.97 0.29
N ALA A 338 -10.27 17.71 -0.71
CA ALA A 338 -9.53 17.19 -1.85
C ALA A 338 -8.01 17.38 -1.77
N LEU A 339 -7.47 17.88 -0.65
CA LEU A 339 -6.04 18.18 -0.50
C LEU A 339 -5.51 17.72 0.86
N LEU A 340 -4.63 16.72 0.83
CA LEU A 340 -3.95 16.23 2.00
C LEU A 340 -2.44 16.47 1.88
N LEU A 341 -1.85 16.97 2.94
CA LEU A 341 -0.40 17.12 3.07
C LEU A 341 0.19 15.90 3.77
N THR A 342 1.32 15.43 3.32
CA THR A 342 2.02 14.28 3.88
C THR A 342 3.46 14.58 4.21
N ALA A 343 3.94 14.03 5.32
CA ALA A 343 5.34 14.04 5.70
C ALA A 343 5.73 12.67 6.24
N ARG A 344 6.82 12.09 5.72
CA ARG A 344 7.29 10.76 6.11
C ARG A 344 8.78 10.77 6.37
N ILE A 345 9.18 10.11 7.45
CA ILE A 345 10.57 9.83 7.79
C ILE A 345 10.72 8.32 7.85
N GLU A 346 11.72 7.79 7.18
CA GLU A 346 12.01 6.37 7.12
C GLU A 346 13.48 6.12 7.45
N THR A 347 13.74 5.02 8.12
CA THR A 347 15.10 4.54 8.36
C THR A 347 15.14 3.04 8.11
N GLY A 348 16.20 2.58 7.47
CA GLY A 348 16.38 1.17 7.16
C GLY A 348 17.84 0.76 7.36
N SER A 349 18.06 -0.51 7.66
CA SER A 349 19.38 -1.10 7.75
C SER A 349 19.35 -2.52 7.20
N THR A 350 20.47 -2.92 6.59
CA THR A 350 20.69 -4.28 6.12
C THR A 350 22.04 -4.76 6.62
N THR A 351 22.04 -5.80 7.45
CA THR A 351 23.23 -6.48 7.94
C THR A 351 23.35 -7.81 7.21
N THR A 352 24.43 -7.98 6.45
CA THR A 352 24.78 -9.24 5.80
C THR A 352 25.83 -9.94 6.65
N VAL A 353 25.71 -11.27 6.78
CA VAL A 353 26.69 -12.06 7.56
C VAL A 353 28.10 -11.86 6.99
N ASN A 354 29.06 -11.59 7.87
CA ASN A 354 30.45 -11.29 7.54
C ASN A 354 30.69 -10.00 6.70
N ALA A 355 29.72 -9.07 6.68
CA ALA A 355 29.85 -7.78 6.03
C ALA A 355 29.43 -6.64 6.97
N SER A 356 29.69 -5.38 6.57
CA SER A 356 29.22 -4.20 7.27
C SER A 356 27.69 -4.09 7.21
N THR A 357 27.13 -3.34 8.13
CA THR A 357 25.73 -2.95 8.07
C THR A 357 25.58 -1.72 7.17
N ASP A 358 24.71 -1.80 6.20
CA ASP A 358 24.32 -0.68 5.32
C ASP A 358 23.13 0.06 5.92
N TYR A 359 23.17 1.38 5.92
CA TYR A 359 22.12 2.25 6.43
C TYR A 359 21.46 3.07 5.32
N THR A 360 20.17 3.30 5.46
CA THR A 360 19.39 4.17 4.57
C THR A 360 18.42 4.99 5.40
N GLN A 361 18.34 6.28 5.09
CA GLN A 361 17.34 7.17 5.64
C GLN A 361 16.61 7.87 4.49
N ALA A 362 15.34 8.16 4.70
CA ALA A 362 14.55 8.93 3.73
C ALA A 362 13.63 9.92 4.44
N VAL A 363 13.52 11.10 3.85
CA VAL A 363 12.52 12.10 4.21
C VAL A 363 11.70 12.40 2.97
N VAL A 364 10.39 12.29 3.08
CA VAL A 364 9.45 12.53 1.99
C VAL A 364 8.43 13.56 2.44
N LEU A 365 8.32 14.64 1.70
CA LEU A 365 7.27 15.64 1.86
C LEU A 365 6.42 15.61 0.60
N GLY A 366 5.11 15.58 0.74
CA GLY A 366 4.21 15.45 -0.41
C GLY A 366 2.80 15.95 -0.15
N ALA A 367 2.00 15.80 -1.17
CA ALA A 367 0.57 16.06 -1.09
C ALA A 367 -0.20 15.03 -1.93
N HIS A 368 -1.43 14.75 -1.52
CA HIS A 368 -2.44 14.06 -2.29
C HIS A 368 -3.45 15.10 -2.76
N VAL A 369 -3.58 15.29 -4.06
CA VAL A 369 -4.46 16.29 -4.66
C VAL A 369 -5.47 15.55 -5.53
N PHE A 370 -6.72 15.48 -5.10
CA PHE A 370 -7.81 14.87 -5.86
C PHE A 370 -8.42 15.92 -6.79
N VAL A 371 -7.97 15.94 -8.03
CA VAL A 371 -8.36 16.94 -9.01
C VAL A 371 -9.79 16.71 -9.48
N LEU A 372 -10.12 15.46 -9.78
CA LEU A 372 -11.44 14.95 -10.12
C LEU A 372 -11.69 13.70 -9.27
N PRO A 373 -12.93 13.23 -9.11
CA PRO A 373 -13.18 11.93 -8.51
C PRO A 373 -12.31 10.86 -9.19
N TYR A 374 -11.64 10.01 -8.41
CA TYR A 374 -10.76 8.92 -8.89
C TYR A 374 -9.51 9.37 -9.67
N VAL A 375 -9.19 10.67 -9.67
CA VAL A 375 -7.99 11.25 -10.29
C VAL A 375 -7.17 11.98 -9.25
N GLU A 376 -6.07 11.38 -8.86
CA GLU A 376 -5.15 11.90 -7.86
C GLU A 376 -3.83 12.32 -8.50
N ILE A 377 -3.33 13.47 -8.08
CA ILE A 377 -1.97 13.94 -8.36
C ILE A 377 -1.18 13.94 -7.07
N ARG A 378 0.02 13.36 -7.09
CA ARG A 378 0.91 13.29 -5.92
C ARG A 378 2.26 13.91 -6.25
N PRO A 379 2.47 15.20 -5.99
CA PRO A 379 3.80 15.80 -5.97
C PRO A 379 4.53 15.39 -4.69
N GLU A 380 5.80 15.02 -4.81
CA GLU A 380 6.63 14.65 -3.68
C GLU A 380 8.05 15.21 -3.83
N TYR A 381 8.61 15.63 -2.71
CA TYR A 381 10.01 15.98 -2.54
C TYR A 381 10.65 14.93 -1.64
N ARG A 382 11.70 14.28 -2.13
CA ARG A 382 12.36 13.16 -1.45
C ARG A 382 13.83 13.46 -1.26
N ILE A 383 14.31 13.22 -0.05
CA ILE A 383 15.71 13.14 0.31
C ILE A 383 15.97 11.71 0.72
N VAL A 384 16.92 11.05 0.07
CA VAL A 384 17.38 9.71 0.43
C VAL A 384 18.87 9.80 0.73
N ASP A 385 19.27 9.31 1.88
CA ASP A 385 20.63 9.31 2.38
C ASP A 385 21.02 7.86 2.70
N THR A 386 22.11 7.41 2.14
CA THR A 386 22.70 6.08 2.34
C THR A 386 24.17 6.24 2.68
N ASP A 387 24.84 5.17 3.09
CA ASP A 387 26.29 5.21 3.37
C ASP A 387 27.11 5.65 2.15
N ASP A 388 26.63 5.43 0.92
CA ASP A 388 27.37 5.72 -0.30
C ASP A 388 26.94 6.99 -1.02
N PHE A 389 25.68 7.41 -0.86
CA PHE A 389 25.18 8.58 -1.60
C PHE A 389 24.05 9.30 -0.87
N ARG A 390 23.94 10.59 -1.16
CA ARG A 390 22.79 11.41 -0.82
C ARG A 390 22.13 11.90 -2.09
N SER A 391 20.82 11.69 -2.21
CA SER A 391 20.05 12.08 -3.38
C SER A 391 18.83 12.89 -2.98
N THR A 392 18.62 14.00 -3.67
CA THR A 392 17.45 14.85 -3.52
C THR A 392 16.69 14.89 -4.83
N ARG A 393 15.38 14.64 -4.80
CA ARG A 393 14.58 14.57 -6.02
C ARG A 393 13.14 14.97 -5.83
N TYR A 394 12.56 15.46 -6.92
CA TYR A 394 11.13 15.65 -7.06
C TYR A 394 10.55 14.44 -7.80
N ALA A 395 9.50 13.86 -7.27
CA ALA A 395 8.66 12.89 -7.94
C ALA A 395 7.27 13.49 -8.17
N PHE A 396 6.64 13.06 -9.24
CA PHE A 396 5.27 13.44 -9.56
C PHE A 396 4.55 12.18 -10.02
N GLN A 397 3.43 11.87 -9.40
CA GLN A 397 2.62 10.72 -9.75
C GLN A 397 1.22 11.18 -10.17
N LEU A 398 0.73 10.63 -11.27
CA LEU A 398 -0.68 10.64 -11.64
C LEU A 398 -1.24 9.25 -11.31
N HIS A 399 -2.28 9.22 -10.50
CA HIS A 399 -2.96 8.01 -10.07
C HIS A 399 -4.43 8.07 -10.50
N LEU A 400 -4.80 7.18 -11.39
CA LEU A 400 -6.16 6.97 -11.84
C LEU A 400 -6.66 5.66 -11.24
N PHE A 401 -7.75 5.70 -10.52
CA PHE A 401 -8.31 4.52 -9.87
C PHE A 401 -9.84 4.50 -9.99
N TYR A 402 -10.41 3.29 -10.07
CA TYR A 402 -11.86 3.14 -10.22
C TYR A 402 -12.37 1.96 -9.39
#